data_350b50d4b252f20c18d7f4b628a5775a
#
_entry.id   350b50d4b252f20c18d7f4b628a5775a
#
_cell.length_a   1.000
_cell.length_b   1.000
_cell.length_c   1.000
_cell.angle_alpha   90.00
_cell.angle_beta   90.00
_cell.angle_gamma   90.00
#
_symmetry.space_group_name_H-M   'P 1'
#
loop_
_entity.id
_entity.type
_entity.pdbx_description
1 polymer ?
#
loop_
_entity_poly.entity_id
_entity_poly.type
_entity_poly.pdbx_seq_one_letter_code
_entity_poly.pdbx_strand_id
1 'polypeptide(L)'
;MDRLTGIFADGIGAAAATSGVITQLQGRIFGLLYLQEEPLSLDEITDELQQSKSNVSVQIRGLVDWQLVRQVRVPGSRKDHYVAATDFWRVMQEILERRFRWNLRQVLATVEEAGRGVDAGGPSNTDEFVRGRLNAMRDYFLAVDAGLGAFSRGEPMAPEAMRDSVVSRIPIEDGSGPVQRKRSSGKPQASGKGAQ
;
A
#
# COMPACT_ATOMS: atom_id res chain seq x y z
N MET A 1 -21.38 12.06 -22.54
CA MET A 1 -20.27 11.08 -22.62
C MET A 1 -20.61 10.01 -23.66
N ASP A 2 -19.70 9.77 -24.61
CA ASP A 2 -19.88 8.67 -25.57
C ASP A 2 -19.70 7.30 -24.89
N ARG A 3 -20.11 6.22 -25.60
CA ARG A 3 -20.11 4.87 -25.03
C ARG A 3 -18.71 4.37 -24.66
N LEU A 4 -17.69 4.67 -25.48
CA LEU A 4 -16.33 4.22 -25.26
C LEU A 4 -15.75 4.86 -23.99
N THR A 5 -15.87 6.19 -23.92
CA THR A 5 -15.43 6.97 -22.75
C THR A 5 -16.14 6.51 -21.48
N GLY A 6 -17.45 6.17 -21.58
CA GLY A 6 -18.22 5.65 -20.43
C GLY A 6 -17.68 4.32 -19.92
N ILE A 7 -17.47 3.35 -20.81
CA ILE A 7 -16.90 2.03 -20.43
C ILE A 7 -15.51 2.19 -19.80
N PHE A 8 -14.67 3.04 -20.38
CA PHE A 8 -13.32 3.27 -19.89
C PHE A 8 -13.33 3.95 -18.52
N ALA A 9 -14.09 5.04 -18.37
CA ALA A 9 -14.19 5.77 -17.12
C ALA A 9 -14.73 4.88 -15.96
N ASP A 10 -15.75 4.07 -16.23
CA ASP A 10 -16.32 3.16 -15.24
C ASP A 10 -15.34 2.03 -14.87
N GLY A 11 -14.62 1.50 -15.86
CA GLY A 11 -13.57 0.49 -15.63
C GLY A 11 -12.42 1.02 -14.77
N ILE A 12 -11.90 2.22 -15.07
CA ILE A 12 -10.88 2.89 -14.25
C ILE A 12 -11.42 3.22 -12.85
N GLY A 13 -12.69 3.65 -12.77
CA GLY A 13 -13.34 3.88 -11.47
C GLY A 13 -13.42 2.62 -10.62
N ALA A 14 -13.80 1.48 -11.18
CA ALA A 14 -13.85 0.19 -10.48
C ALA A 14 -12.45 -0.26 -10.02
N ALA A 15 -11.44 -0.17 -10.89
CA ALA A 15 -10.05 -0.48 -10.54
C ALA A 15 -9.51 0.43 -9.44
N ALA A 16 -9.84 1.73 -9.49
CA ALA A 16 -9.47 2.70 -8.47
C ALA A 16 -10.04 2.33 -7.10
N ALA A 17 -11.33 1.98 -7.03
CA ALA A 17 -12.00 1.58 -5.81
C ALA A 17 -11.33 0.37 -5.13
N THR A 18 -10.88 -0.61 -5.91
CA THR A 18 -10.21 -1.81 -5.37
C THR A 18 -8.76 -1.57 -4.97
N SER A 19 -8.09 -0.59 -5.60
CA SER A 19 -6.69 -0.25 -5.29
C SER A 19 -6.51 0.41 -3.92
N GLY A 20 -7.55 1.06 -3.39
CA GLY A 20 -7.49 1.88 -2.18
C GLY A 20 -6.59 3.13 -2.29
N VAL A 21 -6.10 3.46 -3.49
CA VAL A 21 -5.25 4.63 -3.74
C VAL A 21 -6.09 5.88 -3.91
N ILE A 22 -7.08 5.80 -4.79
CA ILE A 22 -8.03 6.88 -5.07
C ILE A 22 -9.48 6.34 -5.03
N THR A 23 -10.45 7.24 -4.92
CA THR A 23 -11.87 6.84 -4.89
C THR A 23 -12.37 6.41 -6.26
N GLN A 24 -13.49 5.69 -6.30
CA GLN A 24 -14.15 5.32 -7.56
C GLN A 24 -14.45 6.55 -8.41
N LEU A 25 -14.98 7.62 -7.83
CA LEU A 25 -15.31 8.83 -8.57
C LEU A 25 -14.05 9.53 -9.09
N GLN A 26 -12.96 9.53 -8.33
CA GLN A 26 -11.66 10.02 -8.83
C GLN A 26 -11.20 9.22 -10.05
N GLY A 27 -11.31 7.90 -10.01
CA GLY A 27 -10.99 7.05 -11.16
C GLY A 27 -11.86 7.36 -12.38
N ARG A 28 -13.17 7.55 -12.18
CA ARG A 28 -14.09 7.95 -13.27
C ARG A 28 -13.77 9.32 -13.86
N ILE A 29 -13.46 10.30 -13.03
CA ILE A 29 -13.04 11.65 -13.48
C ILE A 29 -11.74 11.56 -14.30
N PHE A 30 -10.75 10.81 -13.79
CA PHE A 30 -9.49 10.60 -14.50
C PHE A 30 -9.73 9.93 -15.86
N GLY A 31 -10.49 8.83 -15.90
CA GLY A 31 -10.82 8.10 -17.12
C GLY A 31 -11.57 8.95 -18.14
N LEU A 32 -12.53 9.78 -17.70
CA LEU A 32 -13.21 10.73 -18.56
C LEU A 32 -12.21 11.71 -19.19
N LEU A 33 -11.41 12.40 -18.37
CA LEU A 33 -10.45 13.40 -18.84
C LEU A 33 -9.35 12.81 -19.71
N TYR A 34 -8.98 11.56 -19.49
CA TYR A 34 -7.90 10.90 -20.22
C TYR A 34 -8.22 10.66 -21.70
N LEU A 35 -9.50 10.45 -22.02
CA LEU A 35 -9.96 10.25 -23.40
C LEU A 35 -10.49 11.53 -24.06
N GLN A 36 -10.37 12.70 -23.41
CA GLN A 36 -10.73 13.98 -24.03
C GLN A 36 -9.53 14.63 -24.71
N GLU A 37 -9.74 15.12 -25.92
CA GLU A 37 -8.74 15.91 -26.64
C GLU A 37 -8.63 17.32 -26.07
N GLU A 38 -9.76 17.89 -25.62
CA GLU A 38 -9.86 19.24 -25.11
C GLU A 38 -10.03 19.24 -23.57
N PRO A 39 -9.48 20.27 -22.88
CA PRO A 39 -9.68 20.42 -21.44
C PRO A 39 -11.15 20.62 -21.10
N LEU A 40 -11.65 19.90 -20.09
CA LEU A 40 -13.02 20.07 -19.60
C LEU A 40 -13.10 20.98 -18.38
N SER A 41 -14.12 21.84 -18.34
CA SER A 41 -14.47 22.61 -17.14
C SER A 41 -15.12 21.73 -16.08
N LEU A 42 -15.18 22.25 -14.83
CA LEU A 42 -15.87 21.55 -13.74
C LEU A 42 -17.33 21.26 -14.08
N ASP A 43 -18.02 22.17 -14.74
CA ASP A 43 -19.43 22.01 -15.13
C ASP A 43 -19.60 20.86 -16.13
N GLU A 44 -18.76 20.81 -17.17
CA GLU A 44 -18.79 19.74 -18.17
C GLU A 44 -18.51 18.37 -17.55
N ILE A 45 -17.52 18.27 -16.66
CA ILE A 45 -17.22 17.01 -15.94
C ILE A 45 -18.42 16.58 -15.10
N THR A 46 -19.07 17.54 -14.42
CA THR A 46 -20.26 17.31 -13.59
C THR A 46 -21.41 16.76 -14.42
N ASP A 47 -21.68 17.37 -15.56
CA ASP A 47 -22.74 16.98 -16.48
C ASP A 47 -22.46 15.61 -17.12
N GLU A 48 -21.24 15.36 -17.56
CA GLU A 48 -20.84 14.09 -18.19
C GLU A 48 -20.94 12.90 -17.23
N LEU A 49 -20.54 13.09 -15.96
CA LEU A 49 -20.55 12.04 -14.97
C LEU A 49 -21.85 11.95 -14.17
N GLN A 50 -22.81 12.88 -14.40
CA GLN A 50 -24.09 12.97 -13.67
C GLN A 50 -23.88 13.01 -12.14
N GLN A 51 -22.95 13.85 -11.70
CA GLN A 51 -22.59 14.01 -10.30
C GLN A 51 -22.86 15.45 -9.82
N SER A 52 -22.91 15.67 -8.52
CA SER A 52 -23.03 17.02 -7.97
C SER A 52 -21.71 17.80 -8.13
N LYS A 53 -21.82 19.08 -8.45
CA LYS A 53 -20.66 19.98 -8.64
C LYS A 53 -19.75 20.02 -7.39
N SER A 54 -20.35 20.03 -6.21
CA SER A 54 -19.60 20.01 -4.95
C SER A 54 -18.77 18.74 -4.79
N ASN A 55 -19.36 17.57 -5.11
CA ASN A 55 -18.65 16.29 -5.03
C ASN A 55 -17.51 16.24 -6.05
N VAL A 56 -17.76 16.56 -7.32
CA VAL A 56 -16.74 16.59 -8.36
C VAL A 56 -15.60 17.55 -8.00
N SER A 57 -15.91 18.74 -7.47
CA SER A 57 -14.92 19.73 -7.04
C SER A 57 -13.98 19.19 -5.95
N VAL A 58 -14.52 18.45 -4.98
CA VAL A 58 -13.71 17.81 -3.93
C VAL A 58 -12.79 16.74 -4.52
N GLN A 59 -13.34 15.88 -5.38
CA GLN A 59 -12.58 14.78 -5.98
C GLN A 59 -11.46 15.27 -6.93
N ILE A 60 -11.74 16.32 -7.72
CA ILE A 60 -10.74 16.92 -8.62
C ILE A 60 -9.56 17.51 -7.82
N ARG A 61 -9.82 18.20 -6.71
CA ARG A 61 -8.71 18.70 -5.87
C ARG A 61 -7.80 17.56 -5.42
N GLY A 62 -8.38 16.43 -4.97
CA GLY A 62 -7.59 15.26 -4.64
C GLY A 62 -6.77 14.73 -5.83
N LEU A 63 -7.33 14.71 -7.04
CA LEU A 63 -6.59 14.28 -8.23
C LEU A 63 -5.48 15.27 -8.62
N VAL A 64 -5.67 16.57 -8.41
CA VAL A 64 -4.64 17.58 -8.62
C VAL A 64 -3.51 17.43 -7.60
N ASP A 65 -3.84 17.20 -6.34
CA ASP A 65 -2.86 16.94 -5.27
C ASP A 65 -2.01 15.68 -5.57
N TRP A 66 -2.60 14.68 -6.23
CA TRP A 66 -1.91 13.47 -6.70
C TRP A 66 -1.19 13.65 -8.04
N GLN A 67 -1.25 14.82 -8.66
CA GLN A 67 -0.72 15.11 -10.00
C GLN A 67 -1.30 14.20 -11.12
N LEU A 68 -2.42 13.55 -10.86
CA LEU A 68 -3.17 12.75 -11.83
C LEU A 68 -3.96 13.64 -12.81
N VAL A 69 -4.34 14.83 -12.36
CA VAL A 69 -5.05 15.84 -13.15
C VAL A 69 -4.34 17.18 -12.98
N ARG A 70 -4.30 17.96 -14.04
CA ARG A 70 -3.78 19.33 -14.02
C ARG A 70 -4.88 20.31 -14.31
N GLN A 71 -4.90 21.42 -13.58
CA GLN A 71 -5.71 22.59 -13.88
C GLN A 71 -5.02 23.42 -14.96
N VAL A 72 -5.75 23.80 -15.96
CA VAL A 72 -5.26 24.60 -17.09
C VAL A 72 -6.19 25.78 -17.35
N ARG A 73 -5.67 26.82 -17.95
CA ARG A 73 -6.46 27.96 -18.43
C ARG A 73 -6.69 27.86 -19.92
N VAL A 74 -7.95 28.00 -20.31
CA VAL A 74 -8.35 28.01 -21.73
C VAL A 74 -8.59 29.45 -22.16
N PRO A 75 -7.97 29.93 -23.26
CA PRO A 75 -8.19 31.26 -23.78
C PRO A 75 -9.68 31.56 -24.01
N GLY A 76 -10.14 32.72 -23.57
CA GLY A 76 -11.55 33.09 -23.72
C GLY A 76 -12.49 32.54 -22.62
N SER A 77 -12.03 31.65 -21.74
CA SER A 77 -12.80 31.15 -20.61
C SER A 77 -12.31 31.74 -19.28
N ARG A 78 -13.26 32.08 -18.40
CA ARG A 78 -12.98 32.46 -16.99
C ARG A 78 -13.05 31.26 -16.04
N LYS A 79 -13.41 30.09 -16.56
CA LYS A 79 -13.53 28.86 -15.77
C LYS A 79 -12.19 28.14 -15.70
N ASP A 80 -11.99 27.40 -14.63
CA ASP A 80 -10.91 26.44 -14.52
C ASP A 80 -11.26 25.21 -15.35
N HIS A 81 -10.28 24.75 -16.13
CA HIS A 81 -10.38 23.53 -16.94
C HIS A 81 -9.35 22.52 -16.46
N TYR A 82 -9.59 21.27 -16.73
CA TYR A 82 -8.83 20.16 -16.24
C TYR A 82 -8.45 19.20 -17.37
N VAL A 83 -7.23 18.66 -17.28
CA VAL A 83 -6.71 17.63 -18.20
C VAL A 83 -6.09 16.51 -17.37
N ALA A 84 -6.23 15.27 -17.84
CA ALA A 84 -5.53 14.15 -17.21
C ALA A 84 -4.03 14.19 -17.50
N ALA A 85 -3.24 13.67 -16.57
CA ALA A 85 -1.83 13.37 -16.82
C ALA A 85 -1.72 12.20 -17.80
N THR A 86 -0.81 12.32 -18.78
CA THR A 86 -0.55 11.29 -19.78
C THR A 86 0.77 10.57 -19.56
N ASP A 87 1.63 11.13 -18.72
CA ASP A 87 2.89 10.50 -18.32
C ASP A 87 2.63 9.51 -17.19
N PHE A 88 2.34 8.24 -17.55
CA PHE A 88 2.08 7.17 -16.57
C PHE A 88 3.26 6.83 -15.69
N TRP A 89 4.48 7.05 -16.18
CA TRP A 89 5.67 6.83 -15.38
C TRP A 89 5.69 7.78 -14.18
N ARG A 90 5.47 9.06 -14.44
CA ARG A 90 5.39 10.09 -13.41
C ARG A 90 4.23 9.84 -12.43
N VAL A 91 3.06 9.48 -12.96
CA VAL A 91 1.90 9.11 -12.14
C VAL A 91 2.23 7.96 -11.20
N MET A 92 2.86 6.91 -11.71
CA MET A 92 3.27 5.75 -10.90
C MET A 92 4.29 6.13 -9.82
N GLN A 93 5.29 6.94 -10.18
CA GLN A 93 6.27 7.45 -9.21
C GLN A 93 5.59 8.21 -8.05
N GLU A 94 4.65 9.11 -8.35
CA GLU A 94 3.90 9.86 -7.33
C GLU A 94 3.10 8.94 -6.40
N ILE A 95 2.43 7.92 -6.95
CA ILE A 95 1.68 6.93 -6.17
C ILE A 95 2.63 6.14 -5.24
N LEU A 96 3.75 5.66 -5.78
CA LEU A 96 4.73 4.89 -5.01
C LEU A 96 5.35 5.73 -3.89
N GLU A 97 5.81 6.95 -4.21
CA GLU A 97 6.42 7.83 -3.22
C GLU A 97 5.45 8.24 -2.10
N ARG A 98 4.25 8.67 -2.44
CA ARG A 98 3.31 9.20 -1.44
C ARG A 98 2.59 8.11 -0.66
N ARG A 99 2.16 7.03 -1.32
CA ARG A 99 1.32 6.02 -0.68
C ARG A 99 2.14 4.88 -0.08
N PHE A 100 2.99 4.25 -0.91
CA PHE A 100 3.73 3.08 -0.44
C PHE A 100 4.84 3.45 0.54
N ARG A 101 5.65 4.46 0.24
CA ARG A 101 6.72 4.87 1.15
C ARG A 101 6.19 5.46 2.46
N TRP A 102 5.03 6.13 2.43
CA TRP A 102 4.39 6.54 3.67
C TRP A 102 4.00 5.35 4.55
N ASN A 103 3.34 4.33 3.96
CA ASN A 103 2.96 3.11 4.68
C ASN A 103 4.19 2.38 5.22
N LEU A 104 5.27 2.26 4.44
CA LEU A 104 6.52 1.65 4.87
C LEU A 104 7.11 2.34 6.11
N ARG A 105 7.14 3.67 6.10
CA ARG A 105 7.63 4.45 7.25
C ARG A 105 6.78 4.22 8.51
N GLN A 106 5.47 4.05 8.39
CA GLN A 106 4.60 3.72 9.52
C GLN A 106 4.96 2.34 10.10
N VAL A 107 5.16 1.33 9.26
CA VAL A 107 5.58 0.00 9.70
C VAL A 107 6.95 0.06 10.36
N LEU A 108 7.93 0.72 9.75
CA LEU A 108 9.27 0.87 10.32
C LEU A 108 9.24 1.58 11.68
N ALA A 109 8.46 2.66 11.81
CA ALA A 109 8.30 3.36 13.09
C ALA A 109 7.70 2.45 14.17
N THR A 110 6.70 1.63 13.82
CA THR A 110 6.10 0.66 14.75
C THR A 110 7.10 -0.42 15.18
N VAL A 111 7.89 -0.92 14.23
CA VAL A 111 8.95 -1.91 14.52
C VAL A 111 10.02 -1.34 15.45
N GLU A 112 10.45 -0.10 15.24
CA GLU A 112 11.42 0.58 16.09
C GLU A 112 10.86 0.85 17.49
N GLU A 113 9.60 1.24 17.60
CA GLU A 113 8.95 1.47 18.89
C GLU A 113 8.83 0.16 19.68
N ALA A 114 8.41 -0.92 19.04
CA ALA A 114 8.35 -2.25 19.64
C ALA A 114 9.75 -2.73 20.09
N GLY A 115 10.79 -2.49 19.30
CA GLY A 115 12.17 -2.81 19.63
C GLY A 115 12.65 -2.09 20.89
N ARG A 116 12.36 -0.80 21.03
CA ARG A 116 12.66 -0.03 22.25
C ARG A 116 11.95 -0.59 23.49
N GLY A 117 10.71 -1.07 23.33
CA GLY A 117 9.96 -1.73 24.40
C GLY A 117 10.64 -3.02 24.88
N VAL A 118 11.15 -3.83 23.97
CA VAL A 118 11.90 -5.05 24.29
C VAL A 118 13.20 -4.72 25.02
N ASP A 119 13.93 -3.70 24.58
CA ASP A 119 15.21 -3.31 25.20
C ASP A 119 15.03 -2.76 26.63
N ALA A 120 13.89 -2.17 26.94
CA ALA A 120 13.56 -1.65 28.27
C ALA A 120 13.15 -2.74 29.27
N GLY A 121 12.72 -3.93 28.82
CA GLY A 121 12.20 -5.02 29.65
C GLY A 121 13.27 -5.89 30.34
N GLY A 122 14.55 -5.81 29.93
CA GLY A 122 15.65 -6.64 30.41
C GLY A 122 15.80 -7.96 29.63
N PRO A 123 16.91 -8.67 29.77
CA PRO A 123 17.24 -9.85 28.97
C PRO A 123 16.40 -11.07 29.35
N SER A 124 15.56 -11.54 28.46
CA SER A 124 14.87 -12.83 28.51
C SER A 124 14.98 -13.58 27.17
N ASN A 125 14.85 -14.92 27.17
CA ASN A 125 14.83 -15.72 25.93
C ASN A 125 13.68 -15.33 25.00
N THR A 126 12.57 -14.86 25.56
CA THR A 126 11.42 -14.36 24.79
C THR A 126 11.79 -13.06 24.09
N ASP A 127 12.58 -12.20 24.74
CA ASP A 127 13.02 -10.92 24.18
C ASP A 127 13.98 -11.10 23.00
N GLU A 128 14.87 -12.12 23.07
CA GLU A 128 15.78 -12.46 21.97
C GLU A 128 15.01 -12.93 20.73
N PHE A 129 14.00 -13.80 20.91
CA PHE A 129 13.12 -14.23 19.83
C PHE A 129 12.36 -13.04 19.21
N VAL A 130 11.75 -12.21 20.03
CA VAL A 130 10.99 -11.03 19.56
C VAL A 130 11.92 -10.07 18.83
N ARG A 131 13.09 -9.78 19.36
CA ARG A 131 14.10 -8.92 18.74
C ARG A 131 14.53 -9.46 17.38
N GLY A 132 14.76 -10.77 17.26
CA GLY A 132 15.08 -11.43 15.99
C GLY A 132 13.99 -11.21 14.92
N ARG A 133 12.71 -11.35 15.31
CA ARG A 133 11.57 -11.13 14.42
C ARG A 133 11.42 -9.66 13.99
N LEU A 134 11.59 -8.72 14.92
CA LEU A 134 11.53 -7.29 14.64
C LEU A 134 12.67 -6.84 13.70
N ASN A 135 13.89 -7.35 13.93
CA ASN A 135 15.03 -7.07 13.05
C ASN A 135 14.80 -7.61 11.62
N ALA A 136 14.32 -8.85 11.49
CA ALA A 136 14.00 -9.42 10.19
C ALA A 136 12.95 -8.60 9.43
N MET A 137 11.91 -8.16 10.13
CA MET A 137 10.87 -7.30 9.55
C MET A 137 11.43 -5.93 9.15
N ARG A 138 12.23 -5.30 10.00
CA ARG A 138 12.90 -4.03 9.70
C ARG A 138 13.76 -4.14 8.44
N ASP A 139 14.62 -5.17 8.37
CA ASP A 139 15.54 -5.36 7.26
C ASP A 139 14.78 -5.61 5.94
N TYR A 140 13.67 -6.35 6.00
CA TYR A 140 12.79 -6.54 4.85
C TYR A 140 12.22 -5.19 4.35
N PHE A 141 11.61 -4.40 5.23
CA PHE A 141 10.97 -3.14 4.83
C PHE A 141 11.98 -2.07 4.40
N LEU A 142 13.20 -2.07 4.96
CA LEU A 142 14.30 -1.22 4.45
C LEU A 142 14.74 -1.61 3.04
N ALA A 143 14.81 -2.91 2.73
CA ALA A 143 15.11 -3.38 1.39
C ALA A 143 14.01 -3.00 0.39
N VAL A 144 12.73 -3.10 0.79
CA VAL A 144 11.59 -2.66 -0.03
C VAL A 144 11.66 -1.15 -0.28
N ASP A 145 11.94 -0.32 0.74
CA ASP A 145 12.07 1.15 0.56
C ASP A 145 13.23 1.50 -0.39
N ALA A 146 14.35 0.83 -0.27
CA ALA A 146 15.49 1.01 -1.18
C ALA A 146 15.13 0.64 -2.63
N GLY A 147 14.41 -0.47 -2.84
CA GLY A 147 13.93 -0.91 -4.15
C GLY A 147 12.93 0.07 -4.77
N LEU A 148 11.99 0.59 -3.98
CA LEU A 148 11.05 1.63 -4.45
C LEU A 148 11.80 2.92 -4.82
N GLY A 149 12.82 3.30 -4.04
CA GLY A 149 13.66 4.44 -4.37
C GLY A 149 14.44 4.26 -5.67
N ALA A 150 14.99 3.07 -5.92
CA ALA A 150 15.67 2.73 -7.18
C ALA A 150 14.68 2.80 -8.36
N PHE A 151 13.51 2.20 -8.22
CA PHE A 151 12.45 2.27 -9.23
C PHE A 151 12.04 3.71 -9.55
N SER A 152 11.86 4.55 -8.52
CA SER A 152 11.52 5.97 -8.71
C SER A 152 12.59 6.76 -9.46
N ARG A 153 13.86 6.34 -9.40
CA ARG A 153 14.95 6.94 -10.18
C ARG A 153 15.08 6.36 -11.60
N GLY A 154 14.21 5.42 -11.97
CA GLY A 154 14.27 4.74 -13.27
C GLY A 154 15.37 3.69 -13.36
N GLU A 155 15.93 3.26 -12.22
CA GLU A 155 16.90 2.18 -12.15
C GLU A 155 16.18 0.83 -12.33
N PRO A 156 16.78 -0.15 -13.02
CA PRO A 156 16.17 -1.45 -13.16
C PRO A 156 15.99 -2.11 -11.79
N MET A 157 14.74 -2.48 -11.46
CA MET A 157 14.49 -3.33 -10.31
C MET A 157 15.04 -4.74 -10.63
N ALA A 158 16.06 -5.15 -9.91
CA ALA A 158 16.52 -6.53 -9.93
C ALA A 158 15.82 -7.30 -8.79
N PRO A 159 14.72 -8.04 -9.07
CA PRO A 159 13.97 -8.79 -8.05
C PRO A 159 14.87 -9.78 -7.30
N GLU A 160 15.90 -10.29 -7.97
CA GLU A 160 16.89 -11.20 -7.43
C GLU A 160 17.76 -10.53 -6.36
N ALA A 161 18.22 -9.29 -6.61
CA ALA A 161 19.01 -8.55 -5.62
C ALA A 161 18.18 -8.19 -4.37
N MET A 162 16.88 -7.92 -4.51
CA MET A 162 15.99 -7.75 -3.37
C MET A 162 15.80 -9.07 -2.61
N ARG A 163 15.62 -10.18 -3.32
CA ARG A 163 15.44 -11.50 -2.72
C ARG A 163 16.71 -11.94 -1.98
N ASP A 164 17.88 -11.81 -2.57
CA ASP A 164 19.14 -12.23 -2.00
C ASP A 164 19.53 -11.41 -0.76
N SER A 165 19.22 -10.11 -0.75
CA SER A 165 19.45 -9.25 0.41
C SER A 165 18.52 -9.56 1.59
N VAL A 166 17.34 -10.12 1.33
CA VAL A 166 16.34 -10.45 2.35
C VAL A 166 16.47 -11.91 2.81
N VAL A 167 16.62 -12.85 1.87
CA VAL A 167 16.65 -14.30 2.16
C VAL A 167 17.93 -14.72 2.86
N SER A 168 19.08 -14.10 2.55
CA SER A 168 20.36 -14.41 3.19
C SER A 168 20.45 -13.96 4.66
N ARG A 169 19.49 -13.19 5.17
CA ARG A 169 19.48 -12.68 6.54
C ARG A 169 18.38 -13.23 7.42
N ILE A 170 17.41 -13.97 6.87
CA ILE A 170 16.37 -14.63 7.64
C ILE A 170 16.83 -16.08 7.86
N PRO A 171 17.18 -16.50 9.10
CA PRO A 171 17.34 -17.91 9.39
C PRO A 171 15.96 -18.55 9.17
N ILE A 172 15.77 -19.23 8.06
CA ILE A 172 14.64 -20.12 7.87
C ILE A 172 14.94 -21.31 8.76
N GLU A 173 14.47 -21.30 10.00
CA GLU A 173 14.32 -22.54 10.76
C GLU A 173 13.28 -23.36 10.00
N ASP A 174 13.76 -24.30 9.20
CA ASP A 174 12.96 -25.39 8.65
C ASP A 174 12.15 -25.99 9.80
N GLY A 175 10.82 -25.85 9.75
CA GLY A 175 9.91 -26.33 10.78
C GLY A 175 9.83 -27.87 10.91
N SER A 176 10.91 -28.58 10.59
CA SER A 176 11.08 -30.02 10.67
C SER A 176 11.75 -30.52 11.95
N GLY A 177 11.83 -29.68 13.00
CA GLY A 177 12.21 -30.14 14.33
C GLY A 177 11.11 -31.01 14.95
N PRO A 178 11.44 -32.22 15.52
CA PRO A 178 10.42 -33.08 16.09
C PRO A 178 9.75 -32.38 17.28
N VAL A 179 8.42 -32.22 17.17
CA VAL A 179 7.56 -31.77 18.26
C VAL A 179 7.69 -32.79 19.40
N GLN A 180 8.55 -32.56 20.37
CA GLN A 180 8.57 -33.31 21.60
C GLN A 180 7.29 -33.01 22.39
N ARG A 181 6.27 -33.85 22.16
CA ARG A 181 5.12 -33.90 23.06
C ARG A 181 5.63 -34.36 24.45
N LYS A 182 5.70 -33.43 25.39
CA LYS A 182 5.81 -33.76 26.80
C LYS A 182 4.65 -34.68 27.18
N ARG A 183 4.93 -35.98 27.29
CA ARG A 183 4.00 -36.94 27.95
C ARG A 183 3.94 -36.52 29.40
N SER A 184 2.80 -36.05 29.86
CA SER A 184 2.47 -35.94 31.27
C SER A 184 2.40 -37.36 31.81
N SER A 185 3.39 -37.72 32.64
CA SER A 185 3.38 -38.93 33.42
C SER A 185 2.30 -38.83 34.50
N GLY A 186 1.11 -39.34 34.22
CA GLY A 186 0.08 -39.59 35.19
C GLY A 186 0.54 -40.70 36.13
N LYS A 187 0.71 -40.38 37.39
CA LYS A 187 0.97 -41.31 38.48
C LYS A 187 -0.26 -42.21 38.72
N PRO A 188 -0.16 -43.54 38.71
CA PRO A 188 -1.29 -44.36 39.12
C PRO A 188 -1.46 -44.32 40.63
N GLN A 189 -2.64 -43.90 41.10
CA GLN A 189 -3.06 -44.11 42.48
C GLN A 189 -3.36 -45.60 42.70
N ALA A 190 -2.62 -46.19 43.64
CA ALA A 190 -2.85 -47.53 44.12
C ALA A 190 -4.12 -47.56 44.98
N SER A 191 -5.07 -48.40 44.54
CA SER A 191 -6.25 -48.77 45.30
C SER A 191 -5.86 -49.75 46.39
N GLY A 192 -5.92 -49.29 47.66
CA GLY A 192 -5.84 -50.19 48.82
C GLY A 192 -7.17 -50.87 49.05
N LYS A 193 -7.19 -52.20 48.94
CA LYS A 193 -8.21 -53.04 49.49
C LYS A 193 -8.03 -53.12 51.02
N GLY A 194 -9.09 -52.89 51.77
CA GLY A 194 -9.27 -53.26 53.15
C GLY A 194 -10.58 -54.02 53.31
N ALA A 195 -10.46 -55.26 53.65
CA ALA A 195 -11.56 -56.17 53.98
C ALA A 195 -12.05 -55.90 55.45
N GLN A 196 -13.29 -55.91 55.68
CA GLN A 196 -14.17 -56.71 56.49
C GLN A 196 -15.55 -56.07 56.51
#